data_244daa541ec241b273704530bc2a7a59
#
_entry.id   244daa541ec241b273704530bc2a7a59
#
_cell.length_a   1.000
_cell.length_b   1.000
_cell.length_c   1.000
_cell.angle_alpha   90.00
_cell.angle_beta   90.00
_cell.angle_gamma   90.00
#
_symmetry.space_group_name_H-M   'P 1'
#
loop_
_entity.id
_entity.type
_entity.pdbx_description
1 polymer ?
#
loop_
_entity_poly.entity_id
_entity_poly.type
_entity_poly.pdbx_seq_one_letter_code
_entity_poly.pdbx_strand_id
1 'polypeptide(L)'
;MKLKSITLLICLTLSALQASAALRVGIAVRNVTPDPLLPVSGGVGPSKTTTRKDGELNVRALVVDQEGTRIAIVSADFLGFPSLLGNKVRAAVKGIDPKNILIGATHTHSAPDCYGFPDGKGGTSSDPKYLELVCARMAEAINEATANLQPARMKIATGQANGKIAYNYYAEQLYDPRCNVIQFLDASAKPFATLVNYAIHPEVIGSGVGVCSPDMVGPLYSRIAEKGGGTGIFMNSAQGGMITADNRKPDGEARNWAECQRIGNLLADEALRIIQDAPEQESPKLYCAARSISFPVDAPLMRALLKQLPGGAGFTDGKISTQMNLVNLGDAQIVTIPGEALPNIGYYLKRKMRGKHNLLFGLTNDAFGYILAKEDYDSFKRYSYISQTSLGEQTGEILVNEVLKFVGDSPKPGE
;
A
#
# COMPACT_ATOMS: atom_id res chain seq x y z
N MET A 1 9.19 78.78 -32.13
CA MET A 1 9.67 77.31 -32.04
C MET A 1 9.16 76.69 -30.77
N LYS A 2 8.11 75.84 -30.85
CA LYS A 2 7.51 75.19 -29.70
C LYS A 2 8.08 73.71 -29.65
N LEU A 3 8.85 73.41 -28.65
CA LEU A 3 9.30 72.03 -28.39
C LEU A 3 8.13 71.17 -27.81
N LYS A 4 7.78 70.13 -28.50
CA LYS A 4 6.82 69.15 -28.00
C LYS A 4 7.60 68.06 -27.24
N SER A 5 7.41 67.98 -25.92
CA SER A 5 7.89 66.90 -25.09
C SER A 5 7.02 65.66 -25.36
N ILE A 6 7.64 64.56 -25.79
CA ILE A 6 7.03 63.24 -25.91
C ILE A 6 7.36 62.48 -24.62
N THR A 7 6.34 62.28 -23.80
CA THR A 7 6.46 61.42 -22.59
C THR A 7 6.23 59.98 -23.00
N LEU A 8 7.28 59.17 -22.98
CA LEU A 8 7.23 57.73 -23.26
C LEU A 8 6.77 57.01 -22.00
N LEU A 9 5.54 56.49 -21.99
CA LEU A 9 4.98 55.70 -20.90
C LEU A 9 5.42 54.26 -21.08
N ILE A 10 6.41 53.81 -20.31
CA ILE A 10 6.85 52.40 -20.27
C ILE A 10 5.89 51.65 -19.36
N CYS A 11 4.93 50.89 -19.92
CA CYS A 11 4.14 49.93 -19.18
C CYS A 11 4.99 48.69 -18.89
N LEU A 12 5.54 48.60 -17.70
CA LEU A 12 6.09 47.36 -17.18
C LEU A 12 4.92 46.39 -16.83
N THR A 13 4.60 45.48 -17.74
CA THR A 13 3.77 44.33 -17.42
C THR A 13 4.58 43.38 -16.52
N LEU A 14 4.38 43.46 -15.20
CA LEU A 14 4.78 42.40 -14.29
C LEU A 14 3.93 41.16 -14.62
N SER A 15 4.48 40.26 -15.42
CA SER A 15 4.00 38.91 -15.49
C SER A 15 4.32 38.26 -14.13
N ALA A 16 3.34 38.25 -13.23
CA ALA A 16 3.43 37.41 -12.02
C ALA A 16 3.48 35.98 -12.52
N LEU A 17 4.67 35.42 -12.65
CA LEU A 17 4.81 33.96 -12.65
C LEU A 17 4.19 33.50 -11.33
N GLN A 18 3.00 32.92 -11.40
CA GLN A 18 2.47 32.13 -10.29
C GLN A 18 3.46 30.98 -10.11
N ALA A 19 4.40 31.13 -9.18
CA ALA A 19 5.22 30.02 -8.75
C ALA A 19 4.25 28.97 -8.21
N SER A 20 4.07 27.86 -8.93
CA SER A 20 3.35 26.70 -8.44
C SER A 20 3.92 26.36 -7.05
N ALA A 21 3.05 26.19 -6.06
CA ALA A 21 3.52 25.88 -4.73
C ALA A 21 4.34 24.60 -4.78
N ALA A 22 5.57 24.66 -4.25
CA ALA A 22 6.51 23.55 -4.32
C ALA A 22 5.92 22.31 -3.64
N LEU A 23 6.12 21.14 -4.25
CA LEU A 23 5.82 19.86 -3.64
C LEU A 23 6.58 19.77 -2.30
N ARG A 24 5.88 19.40 -1.23
CA ARG A 24 6.47 19.17 0.09
C ARG A 24 6.20 17.74 0.51
N VAL A 25 7.21 17.11 1.07
CA VAL A 25 7.12 15.70 1.48
C VAL A 25 7.75 15.53 2.86
N GLY A 26 7.10 14.73 3.70
CA GLY A 26 7.63 14.31 4.99
C GLY A 26 7.46 12.81 5.17
N ILE A 27 8.36 12.21 5.94
CA ILE A 27 8.34 10.78 6.23
C ILE A 27 8.68 10.55 7.70
N ALA A 28 8.01 9.56 8.30
CA ALA A 28 8.31 9.11 9.65
C ALA A 28 8.06 7.60 9.80
N VAL A 29 8.74 7.00 10.76
CA VAL A 29 8.66 5.56 11.05
C VAL A 29 8.44 5.36 12.54
N ARG A 30 7.57 4.40 12.90
CA ARG A 30 7.38 3.95 14.28
C ARG A 30 7.51 2.44 14.36
N ASN A 31 8.30 1.98 15.31
CA ASN A 31 8.35 0.58 15.67
C ASN A 31 7.05 0.18 16.36
N VAL A 32 6.47 -0.94 15.92
CA VAL A 32 5.26 -1.54 16.48
C VAL A 32 5.45 -3.01 16.81
N THR A 33 6.70 -3.47 16.91
CA THR A 33 7.00 -4.83 17.36
C THR A 33 6.47 -5.00 18.79
N PRO A 34 5.65 -6.02 19.07
CA PRO A 34 5.10 -6.20 20.41
C PRO A 34 6.20 -6.63 21.41
N ASP A 35 6.13 -6.09 22.62
CA ASP A 35 6.96 -6.48 23.76
C ASP A 35 6.08 -6.59 25.03
N PRO A 36 5.86 -7.79 25.55
CA PRO A 36 6.36 -9.09 25.08
C PRO A 36 5.81 -9.48 23.72
N LEU A 37 6.50 -10.43 23.03
CA LEU A 37 6.06 -10.95 21.73
C LEU A 37 4.68 -11.59 21.82
N LEU A 38 3.83 -11.30 20.83
CA LEU A 38 2.48 -11.85 20.68
C LEU A 38 2.45 -12.95 19.61
N PRO A 39 1.45 -13.84 19.65
CA PRO A 39 1.24 -14.82 18.57
C PRO A 39 1.08 -14.14 17.20
N VAL A 40 1.56 -14.79 16.13
CA VAL A 40 1.54 -14.27 14.78
C VAL A 40 0.49 -14.96 13.91
N SER A 41 -0.13 -14.18 13.01
CA SER A 41 -1.14 -14.60 12.06
C SER A 41 -0.59 -14.64 10.64
N GLY A 42 -1.07 -15.57 9.83
CA GLY A 42 -0.74 -15.68 8.40
C GLY A 42 -1.92 -16.16 7.57
N GLY A 43 -3.14 -15.97 8.07
CA GLY A 43 -4.38 -16.37 7.39
C GLY A 43 -5.53 -16.53 8.35
N VAL A 44 -6.68 -16.96 7.82
CA VAL A 44 -7.89 -17.20 8.62
C VAL A 44 -7.66 -18.39 9.58
N GLY A 45 -7.79 -18.12 10.87
CA GLY A 45 -7.67 -19.13 11.93
C GLY A 45 -6.80 -18.69 13.10
N PRO A 46 -6.53 -19.62 14.04
CA PRO A 46 -5.76 -19.31 15.24
C PRO A 46 -4.32 -18.87 14.94
N SER A 47 -3.88 -17.79 15.59
CA SER A 47 -2.49 -17.33 15.53
C SER A 47 -1.53 -18.35 16.12
N LYS A 48 -0.28 -18.36 15.68
CA LYS A 48 0.78 -19.26 16.11
C LYS A 48 1.66 -18.61 17.18
N THR A 49 1.98 -19.35 18.22
CA THR A 49 2.87 -18.90 19.30
C THR A 49 4.20 -18.45 18.73
N THR A 50 4.66 -17.30 19.18
CA THR A 50 5.93 -16.71 18.75
C THR A 50 7.03 -17.01 19.77
N THR A 51 8.19 -17.41 19.29
CA THR A 51 9.36 -17.76 20.14
C THR A 51 10.49 -16.74 20.01
N ARG A 52 10.56 -16.01 18.90
CA ARG A 52 11.59 -15.01 18.64
C ARG A 52 11.10 -13.98 17.61
N LYS A 53 11.90 -12.95 17.39
CA LYS A 53 11.70 -12.00 16.26
C LYS A 53 12.90 -12.03 15.32
N ASP A 54 12.62 -11.83 14.03
CA ASP A 54 13.62 -11.60 12.98
C ASP A 54 13.25 -10.29 12.28
N GLY A 55 13.98 -9.22 12.59
CA GLY A 55 13.64 -7.84 12.20
C GLY A 55 12.64 -7.18 13.15
N GLU A 56 12.16 -5.98 12.76
CA GLU A 56 11.22 -5.16 13.53
C GLU A 56 9.99 -4.84 12.69
N LEU A 57 8.80 -4.99 13.27
CA LEU A 57 7.56 -4.52 12.66
C LEU A 57 7.46 -3.00 12.76
N ASN A 58 7.11 -2.34 11.67
CA ASN A 58 7.00 -0.90 11.62
C ASN A 58 5.68 -0.44 11.01
N VAL A 59 5.30 0.79 11.35
CA VAL A 59 4.41 1.62 10.55
C VAL A 59 5.22 2.76 9.95
N ARG A 60 5.04 3.02 8.66
CA ARG A 60 5.77 4.03 7.89
C ARG A 60 4.77 4.98 7.26
N ALA A 61 4.90 6.27 7.51
CA ALA A 61 3.99 7.30 7.01
C ALA A 61 4.73 8.25 6.10
N LEU A 62 4.28 8.37 4.86
CA LEU A 62 4.72 9.33 3.87
C LEU A 62 3.60 10.36 3.69
N VAL A 63 3.88 11.63 3.97
CA VAL A 63 2.93 12.73 3.76
C VAL A 63 3.39 13.55 2.58
N VAL A 64 2.48 13.79 1.64
CA VAL A 64 2.71 14.62 0.45
C VAL A 64 1.74 15.80 0.51
N ASP A 65 2.25 17.00 0.29
CA ASP A 65 1.50 18.26 0.35
C ASP A 65 1.82 19.11 -0.88
N GLN A 66 0.79 19.57 -1.56
CA GLN A 66 0.91 20.52 -2.67
C GLN A 66 -0.37 21.33 -2.82
N GLU A 67 -0.25 22.64 -2.93
CA GLU A 67 -1.33 23.59 -3.25
C GLU A 67 -2.60 23.40 -2.40
N GLY A 68 -2.42 23.08 -1.10
CA GLY A 68 -3.53 22.87 -0.17
C GLY A 68 -4.11 21.44 -0.18
N THR A 69 -3.70 20.61 -1.12
CA THR A 69 -4.01 19.16 -1.09
C THR A 69 -2.93 18.43 -0.29
N ARG A 70 -3.35 17.71 0.74
CA ARG A 70 -2.45 16.90 1.57
C ARG A 70 -2.97 15.48 1.67
N ILE A 71 -2.07 14.51 1.45
CA ILE A 71 -2.35 13.08 1.60
C ILE A 71 -1.34 12.42 2.53
N ALA A 72 -1.75 11.34 3.18
CA ALA A 72 -0.84 10.42 3.85
C ALA A 72 -0.93 9.04 3.20
N ILE A 73 0.21 8.46 2.85
CA ILE A 73 0.35 7.07 2.41
C ILE A 73 1.05 6.33 3.55
N VAL A 74 0.38 5.34 4.10
CA VAL A 74 0.85 4.60 5.28
C VAL A 74 1.01 3.14 4.94
N SER A 75 2.18 2.60 5.25
CA SER A 75 2.51 1.18 5.14
C SER A 75 2.64 0.58 6.53
N ALA A 76 1.97 -0.54 6.78
CA ALA A 76 1.98 -1.21 8.07
C ALA A 76 2.38 -2.69 7.91
N ASP A 77 3.34 -3.15 8.72
CA ASP A 77 3.86 -4.52 8.64
C ASP A 77 2.91 -5.50 9.34
N PHE A 78 1.76 -5.74 8.69
CA PHE A 78 0.70 -6.65 9.13
C PHE A 78 0.15 -7.45 7.94
N LEU A 79 -0.58 -8.53 8.25
CA LEU A 79 -1.30 -9.32 7.24
C LEU A 79 -2.35 -8.49 6.50
N GLY A 80 -3.03 -7.60 7.22
CA GLY A 80 -3.98 -6.63 6.72
C GLY A 80 -4.27 -5.62 7.81
N PHE A 81 -4.89 -4.48 7.46
CA PHE A 81 -5.27 -3.45 8.42
C PHE A 81 -6.71 -3.01 8.16
N PRO A 82 -7.70 -3.65 8.82
CA PRO A 82 -9.12 -3.39 8.58
C PRO A 82 -9.52 -1.93 8.81
N SER A 83 -10.51 -1.45 8.06
CA SER A 83 -11.00 -0.07 8.11
C SER A 83 -11.44 0.36 9.52
N LEU A 84 -11.93 -0.57 10.34
CA LEU A 84 -12.28 -0.31 11.75
C LEU A 84 -11.10 0.29 12.53
N LEU A 85 -9.90 -0.29 12.38
CA LEU A 85 -8.67 0.23 12.98
C LEU A 85 -8.18 1.48 12.24
N GLY A 86 -8.23 1.46 10.91
CA GLY A 86 -7.86 2.60 10.08
C GLY A 86 -8.66 3.87 10.42
N ASN A 87 -9.94 3.74 10.74
CA ASN A 87 -10.78 4.87 11.12
C ASN A 87 -10.41 5.44 12.50
N LYS A 88 -9.97 4.61 13.47
CA LYS A 88 -9.40 5.09 14.73
C LYS A 88 -8.14 5.92 14.47
N VAL A 89 -7.25 5.47 13.59
CA VAL A 89 -6.06 6.23 13.21
C VAL A 89 -6.44 7.56 12.59
N ARG A 90 -7.33 7.55 11.58
CA ARG A 90 -7.79 8.77 10.90
C ARG A 90 -8.37 9.81 11.86
N ALA A 91 -9.12 9.36 12.87
CA ALA A 91 -9.72 10.25 13.89
C ALA A 91 -8.67 10.93 14.78
N ALA A 92 -7.48 10.34 14.95
CA ALA A 92 -6.40 10.87 15.78
C ALA A 92 -5.39 11.76 15.00
N VAL A 93 -5.46 11.77 13.67
CA VAL A 93 -4.58 12.57 12.82
C VAL A 93 -5.09 14.00 12.70
N LYS A 94 -4.16 14.97 12.70
CA LYS A 94 -4.47 16.39 12.56
C LYS A 94 -3.95 16.96 11.24
N GLY A 95 -4.71 17.90 10.67
CA GLY A 95 -4.26 18.67 9.50
C GLY A 95 -4.25 17.90 8.18
N ILE A 96 -4.85 16.71 8.12
CA ILE A 96 -5.12 15.95 6.90
C ILE A 96 -6.60 15.55 6.92
N ASP A 97 -7.31 15.74 5.81
CA ASP A 97 -8.67 15.22 5.68
C ASP A 97 -8.64 13.69 5.87
N PRO A 98 -9.44 13.10 6.77
CA PRO A 98 -9.46 11.65 7.00
C PRO A 98 -9.57 10.79 5.75
N LYS A 99 -10.29 11.28 4.72
CA LYS A 99 -10.44 10.59 3.43
C LYS A 99 -9.18 10.63 2.55
N ASN A 100 -8.20 11.47 2.88
CA ASN A 100 -6.91 11.56 2.20
C ASN A 100 -5.81 10.75 2.91
N ILE A 101 -6.16 9.94 3.90
CA ILE A 101 -5.23 9.05 4.62
C ILE A 101 -5.43 7.62 4.09
N LEU A 102 -4.47 7.15 3.31
CA LEU A 102 -4.43 5.84 2.70
C LEU A 102 -3.59 4.92 3.58
N ILE A 103 -4.22 3.90 4.18
CA ILE A 103 -3.53 2.97 5.07
C ILE A 103 -3.52 1.59 4.41
N GLY A 104 -2.32 1.09 4.09
CA GLY A 104 -2.11 -0.22 3.50
C GLY A 104 -1.28 -1.13 4.39
N ALA A 105 -1.44 -2.43 4.20
CA ALA A 105 -0.64 -3.46 4.84
C ALA A 105 0.43 -4.00 3.87
N THR A 106 1.61 -4.35 4.40
CA THR A 106 2.65 -5.04 3.62
C THR A 106 2.28 -6.46 3.29
N HIS A 107 1.39 -7.05 4.07
CA HIS A 107 0.91 -8.44 4.00
C HIS A 107 1.92 -9.45 4.54
N THR A 108 2.76 -9.08 5.52
CA THR A 108 3.59 -10.08 6.19
C THR A 108 2.73 -11.12 6.91
N HIS A 109 3.05 -12.41 6.71
CA HIS A 109 2.41 -13.53 7.38
C HIS A 109 3.07 -13.89 8.72
N SER A 110 3.76 -12.93 9.35
CA SER A 110 4.54 -13.12 10.56
C SER A 110 4.38 -11.97 11.56
N ALA A 111 3.18 -11.35 11.61
CA ALA A 111 2.81 -10.28 12.54
C ALA A 111 1.57 -10.66 13.36
N PRO A 112 1.30 -9.99 14.50
CA PRO A 112 0.08 -10.21 15.27
C PRO A 112 -1.19 -9.97 14.47
N ASP A 113 -2.26 -10.67 14.85
CA ASP A 113 -3.56 -10.57 14.20
C ASP A 113 -4.21 -9.19 14.40
N CYS A 114 -4.57 -8.54 13.28
CA CYS A 114 -5.32 -7.28 13.26
C CYS A 114 -6.81 -7.46 12.87
N TYR A 115 -7.21 -8.65 12.46
CA TYR A 115 -8.57 -8.92 12.02
C TYR A 115 -9.51 -9.33 13.15
N GLY A 116 -9.00 -9.95 14.19
CA GLY A 116 -9.81 -10.61 15.22
C GLY A 116 -10.24 -12.01 14.81
N PHE A 117 -9.37 -12.77 14.12
CA PHE A 117 -9.65 -14.15 13.75
C PHE A 117 -9.94 -15.03 14.97
N PRO A 118 -10.82 -16.03 14.85
CA PRO A 118 -11.12 -16.95 15.94
C PRO A 118 -9.85 -17.65 16.45
N ASP A 119 -9.70 -17.72 17.78
CA ASP A 119 -8.57 -18.39 18.44
C ASP A 119 -8.78 -19.92 18.60
N GLY A 120 -9.95 -20.44 18.17
CA GLY A 120 -10.36 -21.83 18.34
C GLY A 120 -10.81 -22.19 19.78
N LYS A 121 -10.87 -21.20 20.69
CA LYS A 121 -11.28 -21.39 22.10
C LYS A 121 -12.49 -20.53 22.48
N GLY A 122 -13.15 -19.92 21.51
CA GLY A 122 -14.31 -19.06 21.69
C GLY A 122 -13.98 -17.59 21.84
N GLY A 123 -12.71 -17.20 21.68
CA GLY A 123 -12.21 -15.82 21.66
C GLY A 123 -11.61 -15.45 20.29
N THR A 124 -10.79 -14.40 20.31
CA THR A 124 -10.05 -13.93 19.12
C THR A 124 -8.55 -13.98 19.34
N SER A 125 -7.80 -14.11 18.25
CA SER A 125 -6.34 -14.12 18.25
C SER A 125 -5.71 -12.73 18.43
N SER A 126 -6.48 -11.65 18.28
CA SER A 126 -5.98 -10.28 18.39
C SER A 126 -5.89 -9.82 19.86
N ASP A 127 -4.89 -8.99 20.14
CA ASP A 127 -4.75 -8.31 21.44
C ASP A 127 -5.24 -6.84 21.31
N PRO A 128 -6.37 -6.48 21.94
CA PRO A 128 -6.93 -5.14 21.82
C PRO A 128 -6.01 -4.02 22.32
N LYS A 129 -5.19 -4.26 23.38
CA LYS A 129 -4.25 -3.26 23.90
C LYS A 129 -3.11 -3.00 22.92
N TYR A 130 -2.61 -4.07 22.31
CA TYR A 130 -1.62 -3.95 21.27
C TYR A 130 -2.17 -3.21 20.03
N LEU A 131 -3.39 -3.50 19.60
CA LEU A 131 -4.02 -2.80 18.47
C LEU A 131 -4.24 -1.31 18.77
N GLU A 132 -4.61 -0.93 19.98
CA GLU A 132 -4.68 0.48 20.39
C GLU A 132 -3.30 1.17 20.32
N LEU A 133 -2.23 0.48 20.78
CA LEU A 133 -0.86 0.97 20.66
C LEU A 133 -0.47 1.17 19.19
N VAL A 134 -0.76 0.20 18.31
CA VAL A 134 -0.48 0.31 16.86
C VAL A 134 -1.20 1.49 16.24
N CYS A 135 -2.50 1.68 16.54
CA CYS A 135 -3.25 2.82 16.05
C CYS A 135 -2.65 4.16 16.52
N ALA A 136 -2.25 4.26 17.79
CA ALA A 136 -1.62 5.46 18.33
C ALA A 136 -0.26 5.72 17.64
N ARG A 137 0.58 4.72 17.51
CA ARG A 137 1.88 4.83 16.83
C ARG A 137 1.77 5.21 15.36
N MET A 138 0.74 4.71 14.69
CA MET A 138 0.46 5.08 13.29
C MET A 138 0.03 6.54 13.18
N ALA A 139 -0.85 7.02 14.05
CA ALA A 139 -1.25 8.43 14.11
C ALA A 139 -0.05 9.34 14.44
N GLU A 140 0.82 8.94 15.39
CA GLU A 140 2.06 9.65 15.71
C GLU A 140 2.97 9.74 14.47
N ALA A 141 3.16 8.65 13.71
CA ALA A 141 3.98 8.66 12.50
C ALA A 141 3.44 9.64 11.46
N ILE A 142 2.11 9.66 11.23
CA ILE A 142 1.49 10.58 10.28
C ILE A 142 1.64 12.04 10.74
N ASN A 143 1.42 12.32 12.01
CA ASN A 143 1.55 13.67 12.58
C ASN A 143 3.01 14.16 12.51
N GLU A 144 4.00 13.30 12.80
CA GLU A 144 5.42 13.63 12.67
C GLU A 144 5.82 13.84 11.20
N ALA A 145 5.42 12.96 10.29
CA ALA A 145 5.66 13.15 8.86
C ALA A 145 5.06 14.49 8.36
N THR A 146 3.90 14.89 8.91
CA THR A 146 3.28 16.18 8.63
C THR A 146 4.11 17.35 9.18
N ALA A 147 4.66 17.23 10.37
CA ALA A 147 5.54 18.26 10.96
C ALA A 147 6.87 18.39 10.22
N ASN A 148 7.37 17.28 9.65
CA ASN A 148 8.63 17.19 8.92
C ASN A 148 8.50 17.49 7.41
N LEU A 149 7.40 18.10 6.95
CA LEU A 149 7.22 18.46 5.55
C LEU A 149 8.31 19.43 5.09
N GLN A 150 9.07 19.04 4.08
CA GLN A 150 10.14 19.83 3.46
C GLN A 150 9.92 19.92 1.94
N PRO A 151 10.46 20.95 1.26
CA PRO A 151 10.47 21.01 -0.20
C PRO A 151 11.11 19.75 -0.78
N ALA A 152 10.50 19.19 -1.81
CA ALA A 152 10.96 17.95 -2.42
C ALA A 152 10.90 18.03 -3.94
N ARG A 153 11.84 17.34 -4.59
CA ARG A 153 11.78 16.96 -6.00
C ARG A 153 11.38 15.49 -6.08
N MET A 154 10.89 15.06 -7.20
CA MET A 154 10.33 13.72 -7.34
C MET A 154 10.74 13.06 -8.65
N LYS A 155 11.07 11.77 -8.57
CA LYS A 155 11.23 10.87 -9.70
C LYS A 155 10.18 9.77 -9.64
N ILE A 156 9.74 9.30 -10.81
CA ILE A 156 8.84 8.13 -10.92
C ILE A 156 9.33 7.23 -12.03
N ALA A 157 9.35 5.94 -11.79
CA ALA A 157 9.64 4.94 -12.81
C ALA A 157 8.81 3.68 -12.62
N THR A 158 8.60 2.98 -13.71
CA THR A 158 8.02 1.64 -13.78
C THR A 158 8.92 0.77 -14.62
N GLY A 159 9.35 -0.35 -14.09
CA GLY A 159 10.18 -1.31 -14.79
C GLY A 159 9.92 -2.73 -14.32
N GLN A 160 10.40 -3.71 -15.05
CA GLN A 160 10.35 -5.10 -14.63
C GLN A 160 11.46 -5.34 -13.58
N ALA A 161 11.07 -5.87 -12.41
CA ALA A 161 12.02 -6.38 -11.43
C ALA A 161 12.49 -7.77 -11.86
N ASN A 162 13.79 -7.93 -12.00
CA ASN A 162 14.40 -9.16 -12.49
C ASN A 162 14.86 -10.06 -11.36
N GLY A 163 14.99 -11.34 -11.65
CA GLY A 163 15.52 -12.34 -10.75
C GLY A 163 14.44 -13.12 -10.01
N LYS A 164 14.89 -13.94 -9.06
CA LYS A 164 14.04 -14.87 -8.33
C LYS A 164 13.42 -14.17 -7.11
N ILE A 165 12.35 -13.35 -7.36
CA ILE A 165 11.66 -12.54 -6.35
C ILE A 165 10.30 -13.14 -6.01
N ALA A 166 9.44 -13.31 -6.99
CA ALA A 166 8.08 -13.79 -6.82
C ALA A 166 7.67 -14.79 -7.91
N TYR A 167 6.66 -15.57 -7.64
CA TYR A 167 5.97 -16.42 -8.61
C TYR A 167 4.52 -16.60 -8.20
N ASN A 168 3.65 -17.05 -9.12
CA ASN A 168 2.28 -17.41 -8.78
C ASN A 168 2.21 -18.92 -8.48
N TYR A 169 1.78 -19.27 -7.27
CA TYR A 169 1.63 -20.66 -6.83
C TYR A 169 0.65 -21.47 -7.69
N TYR A 170 -0.41 -20.84 -8.19
CA TYR A 170 -1.41 -21.51 -9.03
C TYR A 170 -1.04 -21.59 -10.51
N ALA A 171 -0.37 -20.53 -11.03
CA ALA A 171 0.00 -20.41 -12.44
C ALA A 171 1.30 -19.62 -12.56
N GLU A 172 2.42 -20.30 -12.47
CA GLU A 172 3.77 -19.78 -12.19
C GLU A 172 4.13 -18.44 -12.86
N GLN A 173 3.72 -18.27 -14.13
CA GLN A 173 4.04 -17.07 -14.93
C GLN A 173 2.94 -15.99 -14.87
N LEU A 174 1.80 -16.26 -14.21
CA LEU A 174 0.68 -15.32 -14.14
C LEU A 174 0.82 -14.40 -12.92
N TYR A 175 1.72 -13.44 -12.99
CA TYR A 175 1.86 -12.35 -12.01
C TYR A 175 2.46 -11.12 -12.67
N ASP A 176 2.29 -9.96 -12.05
CA ASP A 176 2.81 -8.69 -12.58
C ASP A 176 4.22 -8.40 -12.05
N PRO A 177 5.29 -8.63 -12.84
CA PRO A 177 6.67 -8.40 -12.42
C PRO A 177 7.06 -6.91 -12.43
N ARG A 178 6.14 -6.00 -12.79
CA ARG A 178 6.43 -4.56 -12.80
C ARG A 178 6.52 -4.03 -11.39
N CYS A 179 7.66 -3.42 -11.10
CA CYS A 179 7.91 -2.63 -9.91
C CYS A 179 7.74 -1.15 -10.26
N ASN A 180 6.87 -0.47 -9.51
CA ASN A 180 6.73 0.97 -9.61
C ASN A 180 7.49 1.61 -8.45
N VAL A 181 8.24 2.67 -8.75
CA VAL A 181 9.06 3.37 -7.75
C VAL A 181 8.79 4.86 -7.82
N ILE A 182 8.52 5.47 -6.66
CA ILE A 182 8.45 6.92 -6.51
C ILE A 182 9.56 7.31 -5.52
N GLN A 183 10.46 8.18 -5.93
CA GLN A 183 11.57 8.64 -5.10
C GLN A 183 11.52 10.15 -4.90
N PHE A 184 11.65 10.57 -3.65
CA PHE A 184 11.67 11.97 -3.26
C PHE A 184 13.09 12.39 -2.88
N LEU A 185 13.50 13.54 -3.44
CA LEU A 185 14.83 14.09 -3.29
C LEU A 185 14.73 15.45 -2.60
N ASP A 186 15.70 15.76 -1.77
CA ASP A 186 15.86 17.09 -1.16
C ASP A 186 16.40 18.13 -2.16
N ALA A 187 16.61 19.35 -1.70
CA ALA A 187 17.14 20.44 -2.51
C ALA A 187 18.53 20.14 -3.13
N SER A 188 19.31 19.25 -2.49
CA SER A 188 20.65 18.83 -2.94
C SER A 188 20.60 17.62 -3.89
N ALA A 189 19.42 17.22 -4.36
CA ALA A 189 19.16 16.02 -5.16
C ALA A 189 19.47 14.69 -4.45
N LYS A 190 19.56 14.71 -3.13
CA LYS A 190 19.77 13.50 -2.34
C LYS A 190 18.43 12.83 -2.03
N PRO A 191 18.27 11.52 -2.33
CA PRO A 191 17.07 10.79 -1.96
C PRO A 191 16.88 10.74 -0.44
N PHE A 192 15.66 11.03 0.03
CA PHE A 192 15.32 10.90 1.46
C PHE A 192 14.13 9.96 1.70
N ALA A 193 13.32 9.65 0.67
CA ALA A 193 12.26 8.67 0.74
C ALA A 193 12.09 7.95 -0.60
N THR A 194 11.89 6.62 -0.56
CA THR A 194 11.65 5.78 -1.74
C THR A 194 10.45 4.87 -1.48
N LEU A 195 9.36 5.07 -2.23
CA LEU A 195 8.19 4.20 -2.23
C LEU A 195 8.37 3.14 -3.32
N VAL A 196 8.20 1.88 -2.93
CA VAL A 196 8.21 0.70 -3.81
C VAL A 196 6.82 0.08 -3.81
N ASN A 197 6.23 -0.11 -5.00
CA ASN A 197 4.96 -0.81 -5.18
C ASN A 197 5.19 -2.05 -6.05
N TYR A 198 4.95 -3.22 -5.46
CA TYR A 198 5.17 -4.51 -6.10
C TYR A 198 4.15 -5.54 -5.62
N ALA A 199 3.77 -6.50 -6.46
CA ALA A 199 2.81 -7.54 -6.14
C ALA A 199 3.52 -8.77 -5.57
N ILE A 200 3.41 -9.03 -4.27
CA ILE A 200 4.03 -10.17 -3.60
C ILE A 200 3.40 -10.43 -2.23
N HIS A 201 3.27 -11.70 -1.82
CA HIS A 201 3.06 -12.09 -0.42
C HIS A 201 4.41 -12.15 0.30
N PRO A 202 4.66 -11.32 1.31
CA PRO A 202 5.79 -11.44 2.23
C PRO A 202 5.53 -12.60 3.21
N GLU A 203 5.76 -13.81 2.75
CA GLU A 203 5.50 -15.05 3.50
C GLU A 203 6.65 -16.07 3.40
N VAL A 204 7.88 -15.56 3.21
CA VAL A 204 9.08 -16.41 3.19
C VAL A 204 9.16 -17.25 4.46
N ILE A 205 8.99 -16.61 5.62
CA ILE A 205 8.95 -17.30 6.93
C ILE A 205 7.57 -17.92 7.12
N GLY A 206 6.51 -17.09 7.03
CA GLY A 206 5.15 -17.49 7.29
C GLY A 206 4.88 -17.77 8.79
N SER A 207 3.60 -17.73 9.18
CA SER A 207 3.19 -17.86 10.60
C SER A 207 3.52 -19.24 11.20
N GLY A 208 3.60 -20.28 10.39
CA GLY A 208 3.87 -21.66 10.83
C GLY A 208 5.22 -21.83 11.55
N VAL A 209 6.18 -20.94 11.30
CA VAL A 209 7.51 -20.98 11.95
C VAL A 209 7.50 -20.36 13.36
N GLY A 210 6.48 -19.55 13.70
CA GLY A 210 6.38 -18.91 15.02
C GLY A 210 7.41 -17.81 15.26
N VAL A 211 7.66 -16.98 14.26
CA VAL A 211 8.60 -15.86 14.30
C VAL A 211 7.86 -14.56 14.01
N CYS A 212 8.04 -13.54 14.84
CA CYS A 212 7.56 -12.18 14.58
C CYS A 212 8.51 -11.48 13.61
N SER A 213 8.02 -11.05 12.45
CA SER A 213 8.90 -10.51 11.39
C SER A 213 8.15 -9.67 10.36
N PRO A 214 8.77 -8.60 9.83
CA PRO A 214 8.30 -7.91 8.63
C PRO A 214 8.53 -8.75 7.35
N ASP A 215 9.09 -9.96 7.49
CA ASP A 215 9.49 -10.82 6.37
C ASP A 215 10.47 -10.08 5.42
N MET A 216 10.43 -10.34 4.12
CA MET A 216 11.34 -9.75 3.13
C MET A 216 11.25 -8.22 3.01
N VAL A 217 10.19 -7.61 3.53
CA VAL A 217 10.00 -6.15 3.48
C VAL A 217 10.95 -5.42 4.45
N GLY A 218 11.30 -6.03 5.59
CA GLY A 218 12.31 -5.46 6.49
C GLY A 218 13.69 -5.28 5.82
N PRO A 219 14.28 -6.35 5.25
CA PRO A 219 15.50 -6.24 4.45
C PRO A 219 15.41 -5.28 3.26
N LEU A 220 14.25 -5.21 2.56
CA LEU A 220 14.04 -4.24 1.49
C LEU A 220 14.24 -2.80 2.01
N TYR A 221 13.66 -2.45 3.16
CA TYR A 221 13.82 -1.12 3.76
C TYR A 221 15.28 -0.82 4.13
N SER A 222 15.95 -1.78 4.77
CA SER A 222 17.33 -1.65 5.18
C SER A 222 18.26 -1.46 3.97
N ARG A 223 18.03 -2.24 2.90
CA ARG A 223 18.83 -2.16 1.68
C ARG A 223 18.66 -0.84 0.93
N ILE A 224 17.42 -0.31 0.83
CA ILE A 224 17.16 1.01 0.25
C ILE A 224 17.95 2.08 1.00
N ALA A 225 17.89 2.08 2.34
CA ALA A 225 18.59 3.06 3.16
C ALA A 225 20.12 2.92 3.01
N GLU A 226 20.66 1.70 3.07
CA GLU A 226 22.08 1.38 2.90
C GLU A 226 22.62 1.88 1.56
N LYS A 227 21.81 1.76 0.50
CA LYS A 227 22.18 2.21 -0.86
C LYS A 227 21.93 3.70 -1.11
N GLY A 228 21.56 4.47 -0.09
CA GLY A 228 21.34 5.91 -0.21
C GLY A 228 19.98 6.31 -0.80
N GLY A 229 19.01 5.38 -0.90
CA GLY A 229 17.64 5.65 -1.36
C GLY A 229 16.74 6.34 -0.31
N GLY A 230 17.29 6.66 0.88
CA GLY A 230 16.53 7.25 1.99
C GLY A 230 15.65 6.24 2.70
N THR A 231 14.59 6.71 3.33
CA THR A 231 13.64 5.84 4.04
C THR A 231 12.75 5.10 3.04
N GLY A 232 12.84 3.76 3.04
CA GLY A 232 11.98 2.90 2.21
C GLY A 232 10.55 2.85 2.74
N ILE A 233 9.56 2.76 1.84
CA ILE A 233 8.17 2.45 2.12
C ILE A 233 7.67 1.47 1.06
N PHE A 234 6.95 0.42 1.48
CA PHE A 234 6.44 -0.60 0.57
C PHE A 234 4.93 -0.59 0.57
N MET A 235 4.33 -0.55 -0.62
CA MET A 235 2.89 -0.71 -0.81
C MET A 235 2.66 -1.91 -1.71
N ASN A 236 1.88 -2.88 -1.24
CA ASN A 236 1.57 -4.05 -2.04
C ASN A 236 0.72 -3.68 -3.26
N SER A 237 0.68 -4.54 -4.26
CA SER A 237 -0.10 -4.32 -5.48
C SER A 237 -1.21 -5.38 -5.59
N ALA A 238 -1.53 -5.85 -6.79
CA ALA A 238 -2.49 -6.92 -7.04
C ALA A 238 -1.81 -8.28 -6.85
N GLN A 239 -1.63 -8.69 -5.60
CA GLN A 239 -0.92 -9.92 -5.21
C GLN A 239 -1.84 -11.13 -5.01
N GLY A 240 -3.16 -10.96 -5.13
CA GLY A 240 -4.12 -12.04 -4.95
C GLY A 240 -3.86 -13.23 -5.87
N GLY A 241 -4.46 -14.39 -5.58
CA GLY A 241 -4.21 -15.62 -6.33
C GLY A 241 -2.83 -16.21 -6.04
N MET A 242 -2.30 -16.00 -4.83
CA MET A 242 -1.07 -16.60 -4.32
C MET A 242 0.19 -16.21 -5.10
N ILE A 243 0.38 -14.91 -5.34
CA ILE A 243 1.68 -14.40 -5.80
C ILE A 243 2.59 -14.30 -4.60
N THR A 244 3.42 -15.30 -4.43
CA THR A 244 4.25 -15.51 -3.24
C THR A 244 5.73 -15.22 -3.52
N ALA A 245 6.50 -15.01 -2.44
CA ALA A 245 7.95 -14.87 -2.50
C ALA A 245 8.59 -16.17 -3.02
N ASP A 246 9.49 -16.05 -4.01
CA ASP A 246 10.13 -17.23 -4.59
C ASP A 246 11.33 -17.70 -3.73
N ASN A 247 10.99 -18.41 -2.65
CA ASN A 247 11.91 -19.04 -1.71
C ASN A 247 12.20 -20.51 -2.04
N ARG A 248 11.77 -21.00 -3.22
CA ARG A 248 11.95 -22.38 -3.67
C ARG A 248 13.43 -22.72 -3.83
N LYS A 249 13.84 -23.92 -3.37
CA LYS A 249 15.15 -24.53 -3.56
C LYS A 249 14.95 -25.94 -4.13
N PRO A 250 16.01 -26.61 -4.65
CA PRO A 250 15.89 -27.98 -5.16
C PRO A 250 15.34 -28.99 -4.14
N ASP A 251 15.57 -28.74 -2.86
CA ASP A 251 15.20 -29.59 -1.70
C ASP A 251 13.96 -29.08 -0.95
N GLY A 252 13.26 -28.08 -1.46
CA GLY A 252 12.05 -27.52 -0.85
C GLY A 252 12.06 -25.99 -0.73
N GLU A 253 11.29 -25.44 0.21
CA GLU A 253 11.22 -24.00 0.46
C GLU A 253 12.13 -23.56 1.59
N ALA A 254 12.91 -22.51 1.38
CA ALA A 254 13.75 -21.92 2.43
C ALA A 254 12.94 -20.91 3.27
N ARG A 255 12.46 -21.34 4.42
CA ARG A 255 11.65 -20.54 5.36
C ARG A 255 12.50 -19.97 6.48
N ASN A 256 13.36 -18.97 6.16
CA ASN A 256 14.29 -18.39 7.12
C ASN A 256 14.64 -16.95 6.80
N TRP A 257 15.27 -16.26 7.76
CA TRP A 257 15.64 -14.85 7.64
C TRP A 257 16.66 -14.58 6.54
N ALA A 258 17.59 -15.48 6.28
CA ALA A 258 18.57 -15.31 5.20
C ALA A 258 17.89 -15.24 3.82
N GLU A 259 16.82 -15.99 3.63
CA GLU A 259 16.05 -15.96 2.40
C GLU A 259 15.17 -14.69 2.31
N CYS A 260 14.62 -14.20 3.44
CA CYS A 260 14.00 -12.87 3.51
C CYS A 260 14.99 -11.77 3.08
N GLN A 261 16.23 -11.84 3.58
CA GLN A 261 17.29 -10.90 3.20
C GLN A 261 17.63 -10.99 1.70
N ARG A 262 17.73 -12.18 1.15
CA ARG A 262 18.02 -12.35 -0.28
C ARG A 262 16.93 -11.72 -1.15
N ILE A 263 15.66 -12.02 -0.88
CA ILE A 263 14.53 -11.55 -1.69
C ILE A 263 14.33 -10.04 -1.50
N GLY A 264 14.34 -9.57 -0.25
CA GLY A 264 14.18 -8.15 0.05
C GLY A 264 15.29 -7.29 -0.52
N ASN A 265 16.55 -7.72 -0.41
CA ASN A 265 17.69 -7.03 -0.99
C ASN A 265 17.61 -7.00 -2.53
N LEU A 266 17.22 -8.11 -3.15
CA LEU A 266 17.08 -8.18 -4.60
C LEU A 266 15.98 -7.23 -5.12
N LEU A 267 14.81 -7.20 -4.46
CA LEU A 267 13.75 -6.25 -4.84
C LEU A 267 14.17 -4.79 -4.61
N ALA A 268 14.92 -4.50 -3.54
CA ALA A 268 15.46 -3.17 -3.30
C ALA A 268 16.46 -2.74 -4.38
N ASP A 269 17.40 -3.61 -4.73
CA ASP A 269 18.39 -3.33 -5.78
C ASP A 269 17.71 -3.10 -7.14
N GLU A 270 16.69 -3.91 -7.49
CA GLU A 270 15.91 -3.72 -8.70
C GLU A 270 15.08 -2.42 -8.69
N ALA A 271 14.46 -2.08 -7.56
CA ALA A 271 13.74 -0.81 -7.42
C ALA A 271 14.69 0.40 -7.62
N LEU A 272 15.86 0.37 -7.01
CA LEU A 272 16.87 1.42 -7.17
C LEU A 272 17.42 1.48 -8.60
N ARG A 273 17.64 0.34 -9.24
CA ARG A 273 18.02 0.28 -10.68
C ARG A 273 16.94 0.91 -11.58
N ILE A 274 15.67 0.60 -11.33
CA ILE A 274 14.54 1.11 -12.12
C ILE A 274 14.43 2.63 -12.02
N ILE A 275 14.66 3.22 -10.84
CA ILE A 275 14.51 4.67 -10.63
C ILE A 275 15.77 5.48 -10.97
N GLN A 276 16.92 4.84 -11.12
CA GLN A 276 18.23 5.51 -11.23
C GLN A 276 18.25 6.61 -12.28
N ASP A 277 17.89 6.28 -13.51
CA ASP A 277 17.97 7.17 -14.68
C ASP A 277 16.62 7.86 -14.99
N ALA A 278 15.63 7.73 -14.10
CA ALA A 278 14.35 8.40 -14.30
C ALA A 278 14.51 9.92 -14.23
N PRO A 279 13.86 10.67 -15.13
CA PRO A 279 13.88 12.13 -15.05
C PRO A 279 13.11 12.62 -13.81
N GLU A 280 13.54 13.76 -13.28
CA GLU A 280 12.76 14.47 -12.29
C GLU A 280 11.47 14.99 -12.92
N GLN A 281 10.38 14.94 -12.14
CA GLN A 281 9.10 15.50 -12.57
C GLN A 281 9.14 17.01 -12.47
N GLU A 282 8.82 17.69 -13.57
CA GLU A 282 8.65 19.15 -13.58
C GLU A 282 7.29 19.51 -12.99
N SER A 283 7.27 20.25 -11.87
CA SER A 283 6.05 20.75 -11.23
C SER A 283 4.96 19.68 -11.03
N PRO A 284 5.26 18.56 -10.34
CA PRO A 284 4.30 17.48 -10.18
C PRO A 284 3.06 17.99 -9.45
N LYS A 285 1.88 17.74 -10.02
CA LYS A 285 0.59 18.07 -9.40
C LYS A 285 0.09 16.94 -8.52
N LEU A 286 -0.62 17.30 -7.45
CA LEU A 286 -1.25 16.36 -6.53
C LEU A 286 -2.77 16.53 -6.59
N TYR A 287 -3.46 15.45 -6.92
CA TYR A 287 -4.91 15.33 -6.80
C TYR A 287 -5.25 14.09 -5.98
N CYS A 288 -6.21 14.19 -5.09
CA CYS A 288 -6.73 13.06 -4.33
C CYS A 288 -8.25 13.14 -4.24
N ALA A 289 -8.90 12.04 -4.52
CA ALA A 289 -10.33 11.87 -4.29
C ALA A 289 -10.60 10.53 -3.59
N ALA A 290 -11.70 10.48 -2.86
CA ALA A 290 -12.18 9.28 -2.18
C ALA A 290 -13.64 9.01 -2.55
N ARG A 291 -13.97 7.71 -2.68
CA ARG A 291 -15.35 7.22 -2.89
C ARG A 291 -15.62 6.04 -1.97
N SER A 292 -16.86 5.88 -1.60
CA SER A 292 -17.32 4.65 -0.97
C SER A 292 -17.54 3.58 -2.04
N ILE A 293 -17.10 2.36 -1.74
CA ILE A 293 -17.40 1.15 -2.51
C ILE A 293 -18.08 0.14 -1.60
N SER A 294 -19.10 -0.56 -2.10
CA SER A 294 -19.89 -1.51 -1.33
C SER A 294 -19.96 -2.85 -2.05
N PHE A 295 -19.76 -3.92 -1.30
CA PHE A 295 -19.79 -5.29 -1.81
C PHE A 295 -20.85 -6.11 -1.08
N PRO A 296 -21.64 -6.93 -1.79
CA PRO A 296 -22.41 -8.00 -1.15
C PRO A 296 -21.44 -9.01 -0.54
N VAL A 297 -21.82 -9.63 0.58
CA VAL A 297 -21.06 -10.69 1.21
C VAL A 297 -21.85 -11.99 1.07
N ASP A 298 -21.52 -12.77 0.05
CA ASP A 298 -22.22 -13.99 -0.29
C ASP A 298 -21.48 -15.25 0.18
N ALA A 299 -20.14 -15.19 0.31
CA ALA A 299 -19.35 -16.29 0.81
C ALA A 299 -19.69 -16.61 2.28
N PRO A 300 -20.13 -17.85 2.60
CA PRO A 300 -20.61 -18.20 3.95
C PRO A 300 -19.56 -17.98 5.05
N LEU A 301 -18.29 -18.34 4.77
CA LEU A 301 -17.18 -18.15 5.71
C LEU A 301 -16.98 -16.67 6.05
N MET A 302 -16.90 -15.81 5.03
CA MET A 302 -16.70 -14.37 5.24
C MET A 302 -17.87 -13.73 5.96
N ARG A 303 -19.11 -14.14 5.62
CA ARG A 303 -20.31 -13.69 6.34
C ARG A 303 -20.28 -14.08 7.82
N ALA A 304 -19.83 -15.29 8.13
CA ALA A 304 -19.68 -15.74 9.52
C ALA A 304 -18.60 -14.96 10.27
N LEU A 305 -17.43 -14.75 9.65
CA LEU A 305 -16.36 -13.97 10.23
C LEU A 305 -16.76 -12.52 10.50
N LEU A 306 -17.32 -11.83 9.53
CA LEU A 306 -17.72 -10.43 9.67
C LEU A 306 -18.78 -10.21 10.76
N LYS A 307 -19.70 -11.17 10.96
CA LYS A 307 -20.67 -11.11 12.04
C LYS A 307 -20.07 -11.21 13.45
N GLN A 308 -18.89 -11.84 13.56
CA GLN A 308 -18.18 -12.02 14.84
C GLN A 308 -17.31 -10.80 15.21
N LEU A 309 -16.98 -9.96 14.22
CA LEU A 309 -16.16 -8.78 14.48
C LEU A 309 -16.94 -7.71 15.27
N PRO A 310 -16.25 -6.95 16.14
CA PRO A 310 -16.87 -5.86 16.91
C PRO A 310 -17.61 -4.88 16.00
N GLY A 311 -18.89 -4.61 16.31
CA GLY A 311 -19.73 -3.72 15.50
C GLY A 311 -20.01 -4.22 14.08
N GLY A 312 -19.79 -5.52 13.80
CA GLY A 312 -19.97 -6.09 12.47
C GLY A 312 -19.00 -5.55 11.42
N ALA A 313 -17.96 -4.83 11.82
CA ALA A 313 -16.98 -4.20 10.93
C ALA A 313 -17.61 -3.42 9.75
N GLY A 314 -18.80 -2.83 9.93
CA GLY A 314 -19.55 -2.17 8.86
C GLY A 314 -20.37 -3.14 7.96
N PHE A 315 -20.47 -4.40 8.36
CA PHE A 315 -21.35 -5.38 7.70
C PHE A 315 -22.81 -5.12 8.06
N THR A 316 -23.59 -4.61 7.14
CA THR A 316 -25.00 -4.25 7.32
C THR A 316 -25.81 -4.68 6.10
N ASP A 317 -26.97 -5.26 6.32
CA ASP A 317 -27.89 -5.70 5.25
C ASP A 317 -27.23 -6.61 4.20
N GLY A 318 -26.35 -7.51 4.63
CA GLY A 318 -25.64 -8.43 3.75
C GLY A 318 -24.52 -7.81 2.92
N LYS A 319 -24.15 -6.56 3.19
CA LYS A 319 -23.10 -5.81 2.48
C LYS A 319 -22.05 -5.28 3.42
N ILE A 320 -20.87 -5.07 2.89
CA ILE A 320 -19.79 -4.34 3.55
C ILE A 320 -19.34 -3.17 2.66
N SER A 321 -19.05 -2.03 3.28
CA SER A 321 -18.63 -0.83 2.56
C SER A 321 -17.32 -0.31 3.11
N THR A 322 -16.48 0.20 2.22
CA THR A 322 -15.20 0.81 2.57
C THR A 322 -14.87 1.99 1.66
N GLN A 323 -13.74 2.64 1.95
CA GLN A 323 -13.22 3.75 1.14
C GLN A 323 -12.28 3.25 0.06
N MET A 324 -12.42 3.78 -1.14
CA MET A 324 -11.47 3.68 -2.24
C MET A 324 -10.93 5.07 -2.58
N ASN A 325 -9.63 5.18 -2.83
CA ASN A 325 -8.97 6.42 -3.25
C ASN A 325 -8.43 6.32 -4.67
N LEU A 326 -8.45 7.47 -5.36
CA LEU A 326 -7.67 7.71 -6.56
C LEU A 326 -6.77 8.93 -6.28
N VAL A 327 -5.48 8.77 -6.54
CA VAL A 327 -4.48 9.83 -6.40
C VAL A 327 -3.76 10.00 -7.73
N ASN A 328 -3.67 11.23 -8.22
CA ASN A 328 -2.71 11.59 -9.25
C ASN A 328 -1.55 12.32 -8.56
N LEU A 329 -0.33 11.86 -8.81
CA LEU A 329 0.89 12.47 -8.28
C LEU A 329 1.91 12.56 -9.41
N GLY A 330 2.12 13.76 -9.95
CA GLY A 330 2.87 13.95 -11.18
C GLY A 330 2.29 13.09 -12.31
N ASP A 331 3.11 12.30 -12.97
CA ASP A 331 2.72 11.37 -14.04
C ASP A 331 2.08 10.06 -13.55
N ALA A 332 2.05 9.84 -12.23
CA ALA A 332 1.47 8.63 -11.67
C ALA A 332 -0.03 8.75 -11.42
N GLN A 333 -0.75 7.67 -11.67
CA GLN A 333 -2.10 7.45 -11.17
C GLN A 333 -2.11 6.24 -10.23
N ILE A 334 -2.65 6.41 -9.03
CA ILE A 334 -2.68 5.42 -7.96
C ILE A 334 -4.15 5.15 -7.63
N VAL A 335 -4.52 3.87 -7.51
CA VAL A 335 -5.85 3.45 -7.03
C VAL A 335 -5.69 2.46 -5.90
N THR A 336 -6.43 2.65 -4.80
CA THR A 336 -6.44 1.72 -3.68
C THR A 336 -7.41 0.57 -3.92
N ILE A 337 -7.03 -0.63 -3.50
CA ILE A 337 -7.83 -1.85 -3.55
C ILE A 337 -7.97 -2.40 -2.13
N PRO A 338 -9.20 -2.60 -1.62
CA PRO A 338 -9.43 -3.00 -0.22
C PRO A 338 -9.29 -4.51 0.01
N GLY A 339 -8.35 -5.15 -0.66
CA GLY A 339 -8.13 -6.60 -0.59
C GLY A 339 -7.04 -7.07 -1.55
N GLU A 340 -7.08 -8.34 -1.88
CA GLU A 340 -6.09 -9.07 -2.65
C GLU A 340 -6.61 -9.38 -4.06
N ALA A 341 -6.53 -8.38 -4.97
CA ALA A 341 -6.98 -8.58 -6.35
C ALA A 341 -6.07 -9.57 -7.10
N LEU A 342 -6.67 -10.50 -7.85
CA LEU A 342 -5.95 -11.42 -8.70
C LEU A 342 -5.22 -10.70 -9.86
N PRO A 343 -4.15 -11.28 -10.43
CA PRO A 343 -3.32 -10.63 -11.44
C PRO A 343 -4.10 -10.12 -12.65
N ASN A 344 -5.07 -10.88 -13.14
CA ASN A 344 -5.87 -10.49 -14.30
C ASN A 344 -6.63 -9.18 -14.07
N ILE A 345 -7.19 -8.97 -12.87
CA ILE A 345 -7.81 -7.71 -12.46
C ILE A 345 -6.74 -6.61 -12.43
N GLY A 346 -5.60 -6.87 -11.81
CA GLY A 346 -4.48 -5.93 -11.74
C GLY A 346 -3.99 -5.46 -13.10
N TYR A 347 -3.76 -6.39 -14.03
CA TYR A 347 -3.37 -6.08 -15.40
C TYR A 347 -4.43 -5.26 -16.14
N TYR A 348 -5.70 -5.64 -16.00
CA TYR A 348 -6.79 -4.96 -16.67
C TYR A 348 -6.93 -3.52 -16.18
N LEU A 349 -6.93 -3.29 -14.85
CA LEU A 349 -7.04 -1.96 -14.26
C LEU A 349 -5.86 -1.07 -14.66
N LYS A 350 -4.62 -1.54 -14.49
CA LYS A 350 -3.41 -0.76 -14.87
C LYS A 350 -3.41 -0.37 -16.35
N ARG A 351 -3.97 -1.20 -17.25
CA ARG A 351 -4.10 -0.88 -18.67
C ARG A 351 -5.17 0.18 -18.96
N LYS A 352 -6.18 0.29 -18.09
CA LYS A 352 -7.31 1.24 -18.24
C LYS A 352 -7.10 2.56 -17.50
N MET A 353 -6.22 2.59 -16.52
CA MET A 353 -5.79 3.81 -15.85
C MET A 353 -5.06 4.76 -16.83
N ARG A 354 -5.03 6.05 -16.51
CA ARG A 354 -4.64 7.12 -17.44
C ARG A 354 -3.28 7.76 -17.15
N GLY A 355 -2.57 7.28 -16.14
CA GLY A 355 -1.22 7.70 -15.83
C GLY A 355 -0.19 7.10 -16.79
N LYS A 356 0.95 7.74 -16.90
CA LYS A 356 2.16 7.14 -17.50
C LYS A 356 2.65 5.99 -16.60
N HIS A 357 2.51 6.17 -15.29
CA HIS A 357 2.82 5.17 -14.27
C HIS A 357 1.53 4.86 -13.49
N ASN A 358 1.04 3.62 -13.62
CA ASN A 358 -0.22 3.18 -13.02
C ASN A 358 0.05 2.22 -11.86
N LEU A 359 -0.28 2.65 -10.64
CA LEU A 359 -0.04 1.93 -9.40
C LEU A 359 -1.37 1.46 -8.81
N LEU A 360 -1.39 0.23 -8.33
CA LEU A 360 -2.46 -0.28 -7.50
C LEU A 360 -1.91 -0.48 -6.08
N PHE A 361 -2.57 0.09 -5.08
CA PHE A 361 -2.26 -0.16 -3.68
C PHE A 361 -3.25 -1.18 -3.14
N GLY A 362 -2.84 -2.45 -3.17
CA GLY A 362 -3.58 -3.57 -2.60
C GLY A 362 -3.62 -3.50 -1.07
N LEU A 363 -4.58 -4.19 -0.46
CA LEU A 363 -4.77 -4.21 1.00
C LEU A 363 -4.75 -2.82 1.63
N THR A 364 -5.32 -1.85 0.92
CA THR A 364 -5.27 -0.44 1.32
C THR A 364 -6.67 0.07 1.59
N ASN A 365 -6.84 0.72 2.74
CA ASN A 365 -8.07 1.22 3.38
C ASN A 365 -8.98 0.14 3.95
N ASP A 366 -8.81 -1.10 3.54
CA ASP A 366 -9.39 -2.30 4.13
C ASP A 366 -8.63 -3.57 3.68
N ALA A 367 -9.07 -4.74 4.16
CA ALA A 367 -8.39 -6.01 3.89
C ALA A 367 -9.40 -7.16 3.83
N PHE A 368 -10.21 -7.20 2.76
CA PHE A 368 -11.35 -8.12 2.62
C PHE A 368 -10.98 -9.53 2.10
N GLY A 369 -9.70 -9.86 1.99
CA GLY A 369 -9.24 -11.11 1.40
C GLY A 369 -9.24 -11.04 -0.13
N TYR A 370 -9.44 -12.19 -0.79
CA TYR A 370 -9.25 -12.30 -2.24
C TYR A 370 -10.36 -11.66 -3.07
N ILE A 371 -9.97 -11.01 -4.15
CA ILE A 371 -10.86 -10.39 -5.12
C ILE A 371 -10.63 -11.07 -6.47
N LEU A 372 -11.55 -11.99 -6.82
CA LEU A 372 -11.51 -12.77 -8.06
C LEU A 372 -12.42 -12.15 -9.11
N ALA A 373 -12.08 -12.38 -10.39
CA ALA A 373 -13.07 -12.26 -11.46
C ALA A 373 -14.17 -13.32 -11.26
N LYS A 374 -15.39 -13.05 -11.71
CA LYS A 374 -16.51 -13.99 -11.54
C LYS A 374 -16.25 -15.34 -12.21
N GLU A 375 -15.51 -15.34 -13.33
CA GLU A 375 -15.12 -16.53 -14.07
C GLU A 375 -14.17 -17.45 -13.28
N ASP A 376 -13.40 -16.88 -12.34
CA ASP A 376 -12.47 -17.62 -11.49
C ASP A 376 -13.12 -18.12 -10.19
N TYR A 377 -14.21 -17.46 -9.74
CA TYR A 377 -14.86 -17.75 -8.46
C TYR A 377 -15.49 -19.14 -8.47
N ASP A 378 -15.05 -20.01 -7.56
CA ASP A 378 -15.50 -21.40 -7.37
C ASP A 378 -15.46 -22.29 -8.63
N SER A 379 -14.75 -21.83 -9.68
CA SER A 379 -14.66 -22.55 -10.95
C SER A 379 -13.67 -23.71 -10.94
N PHE A 380 -12.69 -23.66 -10.03
CA PHE A 380 -11.60 -24.64 -9.93
C PHE A 380 -11.43 -25.13 -8.50
N LYS A 381 -11.39 -26.44 -8.29
CA LYS A 381 -11.10 -27.02 -6.98
C LYS A 381 -9.82 -26.43 -6.35
N ARG A 382 -8.83 -26.10 -7.16
CA ARG A 382 -7.58 -25.48 -6.72
C ARG A 382 -7.79 -24.07 -6.15
N TYR A 383 -8.85 -23.37 -6.56
CA TYR A 383 -9.21 -22.02 -6.09
C TYR A 383 -10.17 -22.02 -4.91
N SER A 384 -10.53 -23.18 -4.35
CA SER A 384 -11.52 -23.26 -3.26
C SER A 384 -11.16 -22.37 -2.07
N TYR A 385 -9.88 -22.29 -1.69
CA TYR A 385 -9.42 -21.44 -0.58
C TYR A 385 -9.66 -19.95 -0.88
N ILE A 386 -9.20 -19.46 -2.03
CA ILE A 386 -9.33 -18.05 -2.38
C ILE A 386 -10.79 -17.65 -2.67
N SER A 387 -11.62 -18.58 -3.14
CA SER A 387 -13.06 -18.35 -3.29
C SER A 387 -13.77 -18.26 -1.94
N GLN A 388 -13.45 -19.15 -0.98
CA GLN A 388 -14.04 -19.14 0.36
C GLN A 388 -13.64 -17.90 1.18
N THR A 389 -12.46 -17.35 0.94
CA THR A 389 -11.92 -16.15 1.60
C THR A 389 -12.11 -14.87 0.79
N SER A 390 -12.94 -14.91 -0.25
CA SER A 390 -13.50 -13.76 -0.98
C SER A 390 -14.82 -13.33 -0.37
N LEU A 391 -15.26 -12.10 -0.62
CA LEU A 391 -16.61 -11.65 -0.23
C LEU A 391 -17.72 -12.35 -1.02
N GLY A 392 -17.44 -12.75 -2.26
CA GLY A 392 -18.36 -13.44 -3.15
C GLY A 392 -18.04 -13.25 -4.63
N GLU A 393 -18.81 -13.89 -5.48
CA GLU A 393 -18.61 -13.95 -6.94
C GLU A 393 -18.54 -12.57 -7.61
N GLN A 394 -19.35 -11.60 -7.16
CA GLN A 394 -19.45 -10.29 -7.79
C GLN A 394 -18.34 -9.30 -7.34
N THR A 395 -17.46 -9.69 -6.43
CA THR A 395 -16.49 -8.77 -5.81
C THR A 395 -15.57 -8.15 -6.84
N GLY A 396 -15.03 -8.93 -7.77
CA GLY A 396 -14.13 -8.45 -8.82
C GLY A 396 -14.83 -7.55 -9.82
N GLU A 397 -16.03 -7.91 -10.26
CA GLU A 397 -16.82 -7.12 -11.20
C GLU A 397 -17.18 -5.74 -10.64
N ILE A 398 -17.62 -5.69 -9.37
CA ILE A 398 -17.93 -4.44 -8.68
C ILE A 398 -16.68 -3.58 -8.57
N LEU A 399 -15.54 -4.14 -8.11
CA LEU A 399 -14.28 -3.40 -8.01
C LEU A 399 -13.87 -2.82 -9.36
N VAL A 400 -13.85 -3.63 -10.40
CA VAL A 400 -13.44 -3.20 -11.74
C VAL A 400 -14.32 -2.06 -12.24
N ASN A 401 -15.65 -2.20 -12.17
CA ASN A 401 -16.59 -1.20 -12.64
C ASN A 401 -16.46 0.12 -11.89
N GLU A 402 -16.34 0.08 -10.54
CA GLU A 402 -16.18 1.29 -9.72
C GLU A 402 -14.82 1.97 -9.95
N VAL A 403 -13.73 1.20 -10.14
CA VAL A 403 -12.43 1.77 -10.48
C VAL A 403 -12.47 2.44 -11.86
N LEU A 404 -13.05 1.80 -12.88
CA LEU A 404 -13.14 2.38 -14.23
C LEU A 404 -13.96 3.67 -14.23
N LYS A 405 -15.08 3.69 -13.51
CA LYS A 405 -15.88 4.90 -13.31
C LYS A 405 -15.09 5.98 -12.59
N PHE A 406 -14.38 5.63 -11.51
CA PHE A 406 -13.57 6.59 -10.75
C PHE A 406 -12.45 7.19 -11.61
N VAL A 407 -11.75 6.37 -12.40
CA VAL A 407 -10.73 6.82 -13.35
C VAL A 407 -11.35 7.73 -14.41
N GLY A 408 -12.54 7.37 -14.94
CA GLY A 408 -13.26 8.17 -15.93
C GLY A 408 -13.64 9.57 -15.44
N ASP A 409 -14.10 9.67 -14.21
CA ASP A 409 -14.61 10.89 -13.58
C ASP A 409 -13.50 11.79 -12.97
N SER A 410 -12.27 11.32 -12.91
CA SER A 410 -11.14 12.05 -12.31
C SER A 410 -10.33 12.79 -13.36
N PRO A 411 -9.59 13.88 -13.03
CA PRO A 411 -8.67 14.50 -13.97
C PRO A 411 -7.57 13.49 -14.38
N LYS A 412 -6.91 13.75 -15.50
CA LYS A 412 -5.72 12.95 -15.86
C LYS A 412 -4.52 13.40 -15.03
N PRO A 413 -3.55 12.49 -14.78
CA PRO A 413 -2.27 12.87 -14.19
C PRO A 413 -1.61 14.01 -14.98
N GLY A 414 -1.13 15.03 -14.26
CA GLY A 414 -0.50 16.22 -14.84
C GLY A 414 -1.47 17.35 -15.27
N GLU A 415 -2.80 17.08 -15.30
CA GLU A 415 -3.83 18.11 -15.58
C GLU A 415 -4.25 18.96 -14.38
#